data_151bdc511eb022d44074feef25d76393
#
_entry.id   151bdc511eb022d44074feef25d76393
#
_cell.length_a   1.000
_cell.length_b   1.000
_cell.length_c   1.000
_cell.angle_alpha   90.00
_cell.angle_beta   90.00
_cell.angle_gamma   90.00
#
_symmetry.space_group_name_H-M   'P 1'
#
loop_
_entity.id
_entity.type
_entity.pdbx_description
1 polymer ?
#
loop_
_entity_poly.entity_id
_entity_poly.type
_entity_poly.pdbx_seq_one_letter_code
_entity_poly.pdbx_strand_id
1 'polypeptide(L)'
;MKRLSKILLVFLMVLGLTACSGGSKENEPAKIEMGKENKFDDLVSYKIETISRPQQITPDVIGSFYTYYKPSKSTNVLIDVTMYMTNLQKKEMKLSSTLKGTFVIDKTDYVASTAMVSEDGKTISQGGSLAAEGTNKVHFYAEVKPSLLKNNIEFKLTTVDEENPKEANMSFKLTDIAKNYESKNLNDKIVLDGRGEIALQAVNITKKLEPANPVGLYTYYQVQNDGNSFVVLTTSIKNISESDITASNIAVAKLVDKDSNEYPANSFYEKDDRSNLASASTTVLTPGQSGMIHFVFEVSDAVANGEKSVRITYNGKVFIVNL
;
A
#
# COMPACT_ATOMS: atom_id res chain seq x y z
N MET A 1 19.48 65.07 10.20
CA MET A 1 19.78 64.57 11.55
C MET A 1 18.89 63.39 11.86
N LYS A 2 19.44 62.34 12.10
CA LYS A 2 19.73 61.28 11.96
C LYS A 2 20.06 60.27 12.66
N ARG A 3 20.15 59.35 13.15
CA ARG A 3 20.94 58.28 13.75
C ARG A 3 20.59 56.89 13.17
N LEU A 4 21.52 56.34 12.37
CA LEU A 4 21.59 54.92 12.13
C LEU A 4 21.85 54.15 13.43
N SER A 5 21.09 53.09 13.70
CA SER A 5 21.41 52.12 14.72
C SER A 5 21.87 50.82 14.01
N LYS A 6 23.15 50.51 14.19
CA LYS A 6 23.78 49.25 13.68
C LYS A 6 23.46 48.14 14.69
N ILE A 7 22.69 47.14 14.29
CA ILE A 7 22.55 45.90 15.04
C ILE A 7 23.67 44.97 14.61
N LEU A 8 24.62 44.75 15.53
CA LEU A 8 25.74 43.83 15.39
C LEU A 8 25.26 42.43 15.75
N LEU A 9 25.16 41.53 14.75
CA LEU A 9 24.84 40.13 14.95
C LEU A 9 26.13 39.40 15.36
N VAL A 10 26.26 39.05 16.65
CA VAL A 10 27.37 38.25 17.17
C VAL A 10 27.09 36.80 16.90
N PHE A 11 27.84 36.18 15.95
CA PHE A 11 27.86 34.75 15.71
C PHE A 11 28.79 34.11 16.75
N LEU A 12 28.21 33.43 17.74
CA LEU A 12 28.98 32.63 18.70
C LEU A 12 29.26 31.27 18.05
N MET A 13 30.48 31.09 17.50
CA MET A 13 31.02 29.77 17.18
C MET A 13 31.41 29.07 18.49
N VAL A 14 30.63 28.08 18.88
CA VAL A 14 31.05 27.11 19.89
C VAL A 14 31.80 25.98 19.20
N LEU A 15 33.12 26.06 19.18
CA LEU A 15 34.00 24.95 18.85
C LEU A 15 34.02 23.96 20.01
N GLY A 16 33.14 22.95 19.95
CA GLY A 16 33.19 21.79 20.84
C GLY A 16 34.28 20.83 20.37
N LEU A 17 35.44 20.85 21.02
CA LEU A 17 36.44 19.79 20.94
C LEU A 17 35.87 18.53 21.63
N THR A 18 35.33 17.60 20.87
CA THR A 18 35.06 16.24 21.37
C THR A 18 36.30 15.39 21.15
N ALA A 19 36.90 15.02 22.28
CA ALA A 19 38.01 14.07 22.32
C ALA A 19 37.62 12.72 21.73
N CYS A 20 38.48 12.20 20.86
CA CYS A 20 38.45 10.80 20.41
C CYS A 20 38.62 9.86 21.60
N SER A 21 37.56 9.24 22.05
CA SER A 21 37.62 7.95 22.74
C SER A 21 37.27 6.89 21.72
N GLY A 22 38.27 6.13 21.30
CA GLY A 22 38.09 4.97 20.42
C GLY A 22 37.38 3.83 21.14
N GLY A 23 36.08 3.86 21.13
CA GLY A 23 35.21 2.73 21.37
C GLY A 23 34.51 2.45 20.06
N SER A 24 34.57 1.23 19.55
CA SER A 24 33.77 0.76 18.44
C SER A 24 32.28 0.95 18.84
N LYS A 25 31.65 2.02 18.38
CA LYS A 25 30.19 2.11 18.43
C LYS A 25 29.68 0.97 17.55
N GLU A 26 29.14 -0.08 18.14
CA GLU A 26 28.20 -0.93 17.43
C GLU A 26 27.21 0.02 16.75
N ASN A 27 27.13 -0.08 15.43
CA ASN A 27 26.20 0.76 14.67
C ASN A 27 24.78 0.39 15.09
N GLU A 28 24.15 1.20 15.92
CA GLU A 28 22.74 1.01 16.25
C GLU A 28 21.95 0.97 14.94
N PRO A 29 21.02 0.01 14.76
CA PRO A 29 20.20 -0.07 13.57
C PRO A 29 19.50 1.24 13.28
N ALA A 30 19.45 1.65 12.02
CA ALA A 30 18.71 2.83 11.62
C ALA A 30 17.21 2.62 11.87
N LYS A 31 16.53 3.62 12.42
CA LYS A 31 15.10 3.54 12.68
C LYS A 31 14.32 3.79 11.39
N ILE A 32 13.47 2.83 11.00
CA ILE A 32 12.53 3.01 9.89
C ILE A 32 11.33 3.83 10.37
N GLU A 33 11.01 4.90 9.65
CA GLU A 33 9.82 5.72 9.87
C GLU A 33 8.79 5.46 8.77
N MET A 34 7.58 5.07 9.18
CA MET A 34 6.47 4.82 8.26
C MET A 34 6.07 6.09 7.52
N GLY A 35 5.80 5.96 6.22
CA GLY A 35 5.39 7.08 5.36
C GLY A 35 6.49 8.09 5.03
N LYS A 36 7.68 7.97 5.61
CA LYS A 36 8.86 8.78 5.27
C LYS A 36 9.81 8.01 4.36
N GLU A 37 10.62 8.76 3.62
CA GLU A 37 11.71 8.18 2.84
C GLU A 37 12.85 7.80 3.78
N ASN A 38 13.30 6.57 3.66
CA ASN A 38 14.44 5.99 4.36
C ASN A 38 15.49 5.57 3.33
N LYS A 39 16.75 5.43 3.73
CA LYS A 39 17.84 5.09 2.81
C LYS A 39 18.85 4.14 3.44
N PHE A 40 19.40 3.26 2.60
CA PHE A 40 20.67 2.60 2.85
C PHE A 40 21.72 3.25 1.93
N ASP A 41 22.36 4.29 2.42
CA ASP A 41 23.36 5.12 1.71
C ASP A 41 22.95 5.41 0.26
N ASP A 42 23.87 5.14 -0.71
CA ASP A 42 23.61 5.27 -2.15
C ASP A 42 23.10 3.95 -2.79
N LEU A 43 22.72 2.95 -1.99
CA LEU A 43 22.26 1.66 -2.50
C LEU A 43 20.79 1.71 -2.90
N VAL A 44 19.93 2.06 -1.95
CA VAL A 44 18.49 2.06 -2.12
C VAL A 44 17.82 3.10 -1.22
N SER A 45 16.82 3.81 -1.74
CA SER A 45 15.82 4.49 -0.91
C SER A 45 14.53 3.68 -0.87
N TYR A 46 13.78 3.80 0.23
CA TYR A 46 12.52 3.09 0.39
C TYR A 46 11.56 3.87 1.29
N LYS A 47 10.27 3.74 0.98
CA LYS A 47 9.18 4.35 1.74
C LYS A 47 8.10 3.31 1.98
N ILE A 48 7.84 2.99 3.25
CA ILE A 48 6.74 2.08 3.60
C ILE A 48 5.42 2.75 3.27
N GLU A 49 4.61 2.07 2.44
CA GLU A 49 3.25 2.45 2.12
C GLU A 49 2.28 1.86 3.15
N THR A 50 2.31 0.54 3.33
CA THR A 50 1.39 -0.14 4.24
C THR A 50 2.06 -1.28 4.99
N ILE A 51 1.50 -1.58 6.17
CA ILE A 51 1.75 -2.79 6.93
C ILE A 51 0.39 -3.46 7.14
N SER A 52 0.29 -4.75 6.85
CA SER A 52 -1.01 -5.39 6.75
C SER A 52 -1.01 -6.89 7.02
N ARG A 53 -2.21 -7.45 7.11
CA ARG A 53 -2.49 -8.88 7.20
C ARG A 53 -3.35 -9.31 6.03
N PRO A 54 -2.80 -9.41 4.81
CA PRO A 54 -3.58 -9.77 3.65
C PRO A 54 -3.93 -11.27 3.65
N GLN A 55 -5.09 -11.61 3.08
CA GLN A 55 -5.45 -13.00 2.80
C GLN A 55 -4.54 -13.60 1.73
N GLN A 56 -4.08 -12.76 0.83
CA GLN A 56 -3.14 -13.08 -0.24
C GLN A 56 -2.41 -11.82 -0.72
N ILE A 57 -1.16 -11.98 -1.17
CA ILE A 57 -0.44 -10.92 -1.87
C ILE A 57 -0.89 -10.93 -3.32
N THR A 58 -1.36 -9.81 -3.82
CA THR A 58 -1.89 -9.65 -5.18
C THR A 58 -1.23 -8.48 -5.90
N PRO A 59 -1.30 -8.40 -7.23
CA PRO A 59 -1.05 -7.16 -7.93
C PRO A 59 -2.05 -6.08 -7.48
N ASP A 60 -1.73 -4.81 -7.77
CA ASP A 60 -2.60 -3.68 -7.42
C ASP A 60 -3.89 -3.68 -8.24
N VAL A 61 -3.80 -4.08 -9.51
CA VAL A 61 -4.92 -4.16 -10.45
C VAL A 61 -5.26 -5.63 -10.70
N ILE A 62 -6.40 -6.05 -10.17
CA ILE A 62 -6.90 -7.42 -10.35
C ILE A 62 -7.66 -7.51 -11.67
N GLY A 63 -7.17 -8.38 -12.56
CA GLY A 63 -7.84 -8.77 -13.80
C GLY A 63 -8.55 -10.12 -13.68
N SER A 64 -9.03 -10.65 -14.81
CA SER A 64 -9.68 -11.97 -14.85
C SER A 64 -8.73 -13.12 -14.52
N PHE A 65 -7.44 -12.93 -14.78
CA PHE A 65 -6.36 -13.85 -14.44
C PHE A 65 -5.21 -13.06 -13.84
N TYR A 66 -4.74 -13.47 -12.66
CA TYR A 66 -3.60 -12.85 -11.99
C TYR A 66 -2.86 -13.85 -11.11
N THR A 67 -1.57 -13.62 -10.90
CA THR A 67 -0.76 -14.35 -9.94
C THR A 67 -1.00 -13.81 -8.55
N TYR A 68 -1.04 -14.68 -7.54
CA TYR A 68 -1.12 -14.31 -6.13
C TYR A 68 -0.31 -15.27 -5.27
N TYR A 69 0.05 -14.83 -4.06
CA TYR A 69 0.71 -15.65 -3.05
C TYR A 69 -0.16 -15.71 -1.80
N LYS A 70 -0.44 -16.90 -1.33
CA LYS A 70 -1.25 -17.16 -0.13
C LYS A 70 -0.47 -18.03 0.86
N PRO A 71 -0.90 -18.13 2.13
CA PRO A 71 -0.30 -19.06 3.09
C PRO A 71 -0.29 -20.48 2.54
N SER A 72 0.79 -21.19 2.79
CA SER A 72 0.92 -22.62 2.41
C SER A 72 0.03 -23.50 3.29
N LYS A 73 -0.24 -23.06 4.54
CA LYS A 73 -1.13 -23.72 5.50
C LYS A 73 -2.37 -22.88 5.72
N SER A 74 -3.54 -23.51 5.61
CA SER A 74 -4.84 -22.82 5.81
C SER A 74 -5.03 -22.27 7.24
N THR A 75 -4.25 -22.74 8.21
CA THR A 75 -4.25 -22.26 9.60
C THR A 75 -3.39 -21.04 9.83
N ASN A 76 -2.57 -20.66 8.84
CA ASN A 76 -1.66 -19.53 8.91
C ASN A 76 -2.22 -18.33 8.15
N VAL A 77 -1.58 -17.20 8.37
CA VAL A 77 -1.89 -15.92 7.71
C VAL A 77 -0.60 -15.28 7.21
N LEU A 78 -0.72 -14.29 6.35
CA LEU A 78 0.41 -13.47 5.95
C LEU A 78 0.50 -12.23 6.84
N ILE A 79 1.73 -11.79 7.09
CA ILE A 79 2.06 -10.42 7.47
C ILE A 79 2.84 -9.82 6.32
N ASP A 80 2.57 -8.58 5.98
CA ASP A 80 3.15 -7.90 4.83
C ASP A 80 3.57 -6.46 5.17
N VAL A 81 4.76 -6.08 4.73
CA VAL A 81 5.23 -4.71 4.65
C VAL A 81 5.37 -4.36 3.18
N THR A 82 4.47 -3.52 2.69
CA THR A 82 4.52 -3.00 1.32
C THR A 82 5.26 -1.67 1.29
N MET A 83 6.22 -1.53 0.38
CA MET A 83 6.99 -0.29 0.24
C MET A 83 7.32 0.04 -1.21
N TYR A 84 7.48 1.31 -1.51
CA TYR A 84 8.15 1.74 -2.73
C TYR A 84 9.65 1.72 -2.48
N MET A 85 10.39 1.08 -3.39
CA MET A 85 11.85 0.99 -3.35
C MET A 85 12.43 1.57 -4.62
N THR A 86 13.40 2.47 -4.48
CA THR A 86 14.15 3.07 -5.59
C THR A 86 15.59 2.60 -5.54
N ASN A 87 16.04 1.95 -6.60
CA ASN A 87 17.44 1.62 -6.79
C ASN A 87 18.24 2.91 -7.04
N LEU A 88 19.19 3.24 -6.20
CA LEU A 88 20.02 4.45 -6.35
C LEU A 88 21.29 4.19 -7.20
N GLN A 89 21.47 2.94 -7.64
CA GLN A 89 22.63 2.52 -8.43
C GLN A 89 22.36 2.67 -9.94
N LYS A 90 23.42 2.89 -10.72
CA LYS A 90 23.39 2.93 -12.20
C LYS A 90 23.38 1.56 -12.86
N LYS A 91 23.08 0.51 -12.11
CA LYS A 91 22.98 -0.89 -12.57
C LYS A 91 21.74 -1.53 -11.95
N GLU A 92 21.22 -2.56 -12.60
CA GLU A 92 20.14 -3.36 -12.06
C GLU A 92 20.52 -3.93 -10.68
N MET A 93 19.55 -3.94 -9.76
CA MET A 93 19.69 -4.47 -8.40
C MET A 93 18.69 -5.61 -8.19
N LYS A 94 19.19 -6.82 -8.00
CA LYS A 94 18.37 -7.99 -7.68
C LYS A 94 18.04 -7.99 -6.18
N LEU A 95 16.75 -7.87 -5.84
CA LEU A 95 16.28 -7.72 -4.46
C LEU A 95 16.80 -8.83 -3.54
N SER A 96 16.60 -10.10 -3.91
CA SER A 96 16.91 -11.25 -3.06
C SER A 96 18.41 -11.44 -2.74
N SER A 97 19.31 -10.87 -3.55
CA SER A 97 20.77 -10.91 -3.30
C SER A 97 21.29 -9.62 -2.69
N THR A 98 20.47 -8.63 -2.49
CA THR A 98 20.87 -7.31 -1.99
C THR A 98 20.25 -6.98 -0.65
N LEU A 99 18.98 -7.39 -0.44
CA LEU A 99 18.20 -7.06 0.75
C LEU A 99 17.51 -8.29 1.32
N LYS A 100 17.40 -8.34 2.64
CA LYS A 100 16.67 -9.34 3.40
C LYS A 100 15.72 -8.66 4.34
N GLY A 101 14.43 -8.98 4.25
CA GLY A 101 13.42 -8.63 5.25
C GLY A 101 13.29 -9.74 6.30
N THR A 102 13.06 -9.38 7.55
CA THR A 102 12.79 -10.33 8.64
C THR A 102 11.76 -9.74 9.59
N PHE A 103 10.74 -10.51 9.91
CA PHE A 103 9.82 -10.19 11.00
C PHE A 103 10.27 -10.93 12.26
N VAL A 104 10.49 -10.20 13.36
CA VAL A 104 10.81 -10.78 14.66
C VAL A 104 9.57 -10.71 15.52
N ILE A 105 9.04 -11.87 15.94
CA ILE A 105 7.84 -11.98 16.75
C ILE A 105 8.13 -12.96 17.89
N ASP A 106 7.96 -12.53 19.13
CA ASP A 106 8.29 -13.34 20.32
C ASP A 106 9.72 -13.92 20.26
N LYS A 107 10.68 -13.13 19.82
CA LYS A 107 12.11 -13.51 19.66
C LYS A 107 12.35 -14.60 18.59
N THR A 108 11.39 -14.87 17.75
CA THR A 108 11.50 -15.81 16.63
C THR A 108 11.57 -15.03 15.32
N ASP A 109 12.55 -15.36 14.50
CA ASP A 109 12.76 -14.76 13.18
C ASP A 109 11.91 -15.47 12.12
N TYR A 110 11.13 -14.69 11.38
CA TYR A 110 10.39 -15.09 10.20
C TYR A 110 10.97 -14.36 9.00
N VAL A 111 11.78 -15.06 8.21
CA VAL A 111 12.38 -14.47 7.00
C VAL A 111 11.29 -14.16 5.98
N ALA A 112 11.27 -12.93 5.51
CA ALA A 112 10.30 -12.51 4.53
C ALA A 112 10.65 -13.02 3.12
N SER A 113 9.63 -13.48 2.41
CA SER A 113 9.66 -13.58 0.96
C SER A 113 9.46 -12.19 0.37
N THR A 114 10.00 -11.96 -0.83
CA THR A 114 9.79 -10.71 -1.58
C THR A 114 8.92 -10.96 -2.79
N ALA A 115 8.03 -10.00 -3.10
CA ALA A 115 7.32 -9.98 -4.35
C ALA A 115 7.27 -8.54 -4.88
N MET A 116 7.50 -8.38 -6.17
CA MET A 116 7.55 -7.08 -6.84
C MET A 116 6.33 -6.92 -7.75
N VAL A 117 5.66 -5.80 -7.64
CA VAL A 117 4.53 -5.42 -8.50
C VAL A 117 5.10 -4.80 -9.78
N SER A 118 4.53 -5.15 -10.94
CA SER A 118 4.89 -4.51 -12.21
C SER A 118 4.52 -3.04 -12.21
N GLU A 119 5.16 -2.25 -13.07
CA GLU A 119 4.96 -0.81 -13.17
C GLU A 119 3.50 -0.44 -13.51
N ASP A 120 2.83 -1.26 -14.31
CA ASP A 120 1.41 -1.09 -14.65
C ASP A 120 0.45 -1.63 -13.55
N GLY A 121 0.97 -2.18 -12.48
CA GLY A 121 0.22 -2.71 -11.35
C GLY A 121 -0.50 -4.04 -11.60
N LYS A 122 -0.38 -4.67 -12.79
CA LYS A 122 -1.22 -5.80 -13.21
C LYS A 122 -0.63 -7.17 -12.91
N THR A 123 0.66 -7.24 -12.66
CA THR A 123 1.34 -8.50 -12.37
C THR A 123 2.17 -8.40 -11.10
N ILE A 124 2.47 -9.55 -10.51
CA ILE A 124 3.34 -9.69 -9.36
C ILE A 124 4.29 -10.86 -9.60
N SER A 125 5.56 -10.68 -9.28
CA SER A 125 6.59 -11.71 -9.40
C SER A 125 7.33 -11.90 -8.09
N GLN A 126 7.64 -13.16 -7.75
CA GLN A 126 8.46 -13.47 -6.58
C GLN A 126 9.91 -13.01 -6.81
N GLY A 127 10.51 -12.38 -5.80
CA GLY A 127 11.80 -11.74 -5.94
C GLY A 127 11.71 -10.48 -6.80
N GLY A 128 12.47 -10.45 -7.87
CA GLY A 128 12.50 -9.35 -8.83
C GLY A 128 13.79 -8.56 -8.78
N SER A 129 13.94 -7.68 -9.77
CA SER A 129 15.07 -6.76 -9.89
C SER A 129 14.59 -5.35 -10.12
N LEU A 130 15.16 -4.39 -9.43
CA LEU A 130 14.94 -2.98 -9.69
C LEU A 130 15.89 -2.53 -10.80
N ALA A 131 15.35 -1.93 -11.84
CA ALA A 131 16.16 -1.32 -12.91
C ALA A 131 17.09 -0.24 -12.32
N ALA A 132 18.13 0.12 -13.06
CA ALA A 132 19.01 1.26 -12.69
C ALA A 132 18.14 2.50 -12.46
N GLU A 133 18.30 3.16 -11.33
CA GLU A 133 17.55 4.36 -10.92
C GLU A 133 16.01 4.19 -10.92
N GLY A 134 15.53 2.93 -11.07
CA GLY A 134 14.10 2.57 -11.15
C GLY A 134 13.44 2.44 -9.79
N THR A 135 12.14 2.70 -9.75
CA THR A 135 11.30 2.57 -8.56
C THR A 135 10.19 1.54 -8.81
N ASN A 136 10.02 0.61 -7.89
CA ASN A 136 8.89 -0.34 -7.91
C ASN A 136 8.27 -0.51 -6.52
N LYS A 137 7.03 -0.97 -6.49
CA LYS A 137 6.36 -1.43 -5.28
C LYS A 137 6.81 -2.85 -4.96
N VAL A 138 7.25 -3.07 -3.73
CA VAL A 138 7.77 -4.34 -3.24
C VAL A 138 7.03 -4.74 -1.97
N HIS A 139 6.64 -6.00 -1.90
CA HIS A 139 6.11 -6.66 -0.72
C HIS A 139 7.22 -7.45 -0.03
N PHE A 140 7.36 -7.28 1.28
CA PHE A 140 8.08 -8.17 2.16
C PHE A 140 7.06 -8.88 3.03
N TYR A 141 6.83 -10.16 2.81
CA TYR A 141 5.78 -10.90 3.49
C TYR A 141 6.26 -12.22 4.09
N ALA A 142 5.65 -12.61 5.19
CA ALA A 142 5.94 -13.88 5.85
C ALA A 142 4.65 -14.59 6.27
N GLU A 143 4.69 -15.92 6.27
CA GLU A 143 3.61 -16.77 6.76
C GLU A 143 3.79 -17.02 8.26
N VAL A 144 2.79 -16.70 9.07
CA VAL A 144 2.81 -16.81 10.52
C VAL A 144 1.49 -17.33 11.08
N LYS A 145 1.50 -17.80 12.33
CA LYS A 145 0.26 -18.14 13.04
C LYS A 145 -0.52 -16.88 13.40
N PRO A 146 -1.85 -16.85 13.24
CA PRO A 146 -2.67 -15.68 13.57
C PRO A 146 -2.49 -15.15 15.00
N SER A 147 -2.29 -16.05 15.97
CA SER A 147 -2.12 -15.69 17.37
C SER A 147 -0.91 -14.80 17.64
N LEU A 148 0.15 -14.92 16.83
CA LEU A 148 1.38 -14.14 16.96
C LEU A 148 1.18 -12.65 16.59
N LEU A 149 0.24 -12.35 15.71
CA LEU A 149 0.01 -11.00 15.22
C LEU A 149 -0.65 -10.05 16.23
N LYS A 150 -1.03 -10.57 17.42
CA LYS A 150 -1.49 -9.76 18.55
C LYS A 150 -0.34 -9.11 19.32
N ASN A 151 0.89 -9.61 19.13
CA ASN A 151 2.09 -9.19 19.83
C ASN A 151 2.71 -7.96 19.16
N ASN A 152 3.73 -7.40 19.82
CA ASN A 152 4.60 -6.44 19.17
C ASN A 152 5.45 -7.15 18.12
N ILE A 153 5.57 -6.57 16.95
CA ILE A 153 6.30 -7.11 15.80
C ILE A 153 7.42 -6.15 15.49
N GLU A 154 8.63 -6.66 15.32
CA GLU A 154 9.73 -5.90 14.75
C GLU A 154 9.94 -6.33 13.30
N PHE A 155 9.99 -5.38 12.39
CA PHE A 155 10.42 -5.61 11.02
C PHE A 155 11.84 -5.08 10.86
N LYS A 156 12.72 -5.94 10.36
CA LYS A 156 14.12 -5.62 10.06
C LYS A 156 14.34 -5.71 8.56
N LEU A 157 14.99 -4.71 8.02
CA LEU A 157 15.51 -4.72 6.66
C LEU A 157 17.03 -4.66 6.74
N THR A 158 17.72 -5.63 6.15
CA THR A 158 19.18 -5.74 6.19
C THR A 158 19.76 -5.86 4.79
N THR A 159 20.94 -5.30 4.58
CA THR A 159 21.72 -5.60 3.37
C THR A 159 22.33 -7.00 3.48
N VAL A 160 22.47 -7.70 2.33
CA VAL A 160 23.08 -9.03 2.25
C VAL A 160 24.63 -8.90 2.11
N ASP A 161 25.21 -7.84 2.58
CA ASP A 161 26.65 -7.65 2.66
C ASP A 161 27.18 -8.35 3.92
N GLU A 162 28.01 -9.40 3.75
CA GLU A 162 28.54 -10.18 4.86
C GLU A 162 29.64 -9.44 5.64
N GLU A 163 30.35 -8.51 4.99
CA GLU A 163 31.47 -7.78 5.60
C GLU A 163 30.96 -6.57 6.41
N ASN A 164 29.95 -5.86 5.90
CA ASN A 164 29.38 -4.66 6.54
C ASN A 164 27.84 -4.66 6.43
N PRO A 165 27.13 -5.57 7.08
CA PRO A 165 25.69 -5.62 7.01
C PRO A 165 25.09 -4.33 7.63
N LYS A 166 24.22 -3.66 6.89
CA LYS A 166 23.45 -2.53 7.38
C LYS A 166 22.08 -3.02 7.78
N GLU A 167 21.58 -2.54 8.91
CA GLU A 167 20.27 -2.88 9.41
C GLU A 167 19.47 -1.61 9.67
N ALA A 168 18.20 -1.67 9.29
CA ALA A 168 17.20 -0.72 9.71
C ALA A 168 15.98 -1.47 10.25
N ASN A 169 15.36 -0.96 11.30
CA ASN A 169 14.24 -1.64 11.93
C ASN A 169 13.11 -0.70 12.33
N MET A 170 11.93 -1.28 12.53
CA MET A 170 10.79 -0.64 13.16
C MET A 170 10.00 -1.64 13.98
N SER A 171 9.41 -1.17 15.07
CA SER A 171 8.50 -1.98 15.90
C SER A 171 7.09 -1.44 15.81
N PHE A 172 6.10 -2.32 15.69
CA PHE A 172 4.69 -1.96 15.57
C PHE A 172 3.75 -3.02 16.12
N LYS A 173 2.50 -2.62 16.36
CA LYS A 173 1.35 -3.52 16.51
C LYS A 173 0.40 -3.31 15.34
N LEU A 174 -0.13 -4.36 14.76
CA LEU A 174 -1.05 -4.24 13.61
C LEU A 174 -2.27 -3.38 13.93
N THR A 175 -2.82 -3.47 15.14
CA THR A 175 -3.95 -2.66 15.61
C THR A 175 -3.68 -1.15 15.65
N ASP A 176 -2.41 -0.74 15.66
CA ASP A 176 -2.03 0.66 15.73
C ASP A 176 -1.70 1.26 14.37
N ILE A 177 -1.51 0.43 13.35
CA ILE A 177 -1.09 0.88 12.01
C ILE A 177 -2.11 1.83 11.38
N ALA A 178 -3.40 1.51 11.49
CA ALA A 178 -4.47 2.34 10.91
C ALA A 178 -4.47 3.79 11.44
N LYS A 179 -3.96 4.02 12.65
CA LYS A 179 -3.87 5.35 13.27
C LYS A 179 -2.89 6.30 12.55
N ASN A 180 -2.02 5.76 11.71
CA ASN A 180 -1.05 6.54 10.93
C ASN A 180 -1.62 7.03 9.60
N TYR A 181 -2.86 6.67 9.25
CA TYR A 181 -3.47 6.99 7.97
C TYR A 181 -4.51 8.09 8.09
N GLU A 182 -4.70 8.82 7.01
CA GLU A 182 -5.72 9.86 6.95
C GLU A 182 -7.12 9.24 6.91
N SER A 183 -7.99 9.61 7.87
CA SER A 183 -9.36 9.11 7.95
C SER A 183 -10.28 9.92 7.04
N LYS A 184 -11.18 9.23 6.34
CA LYS A 184 -12.23 9.78 5.46
C LYS A 184 -13.58 9.14 5.78
N ASN A 185 -14.64 9.90 5.53
CA ASN A 185 -16.02 9.44 5.67
C ASN A 185 -16.71 9.42 4.30
N LEU A 186 -17.87 8.80 4.21
CA LEU A 186 -18.73 8.93 3.03
C LEU A 186 -19.06 10.40 2.77
N ASN A 187 -19.12 10.77 1.50
CA ASN A 187 -19.24 12.12 0.95
C ASN A 187 -17.95 12.96 1.00
N ASP A 188 -16.86 12.46 1.59
CA ASP A 188 -15.56 13.12 1.48
C ASP A 188 -14.96 12.94 0.08
N LYS A 189 -14.05 13.87 -0.25
CA LYS A 189 -13.25 13.83 -1.47
C LYS A 189 -11.80 13.53 -1.13
N ILE A 190 -11.19 12.64 -1.89
CA ILE A 190 -9.77 12.34 -1.88
C ILE A 190 -9.15 12.93 -3.15
N VAL A 191 -8.15 13.79 -2.99
CA VAL A 191 -7.40 14.35 -4.10
C VAL A 191 -6.06 13.65 -4.17
N LEU A 192 -5.79 13.02 -5.31
CA LEU A 192 -4.54 12.33 -5.63
C LEU A 192 -3.75 13.23 -6.59
N ASP A 193 -2.78 13.95 -6.05
CA ASP A 193 -2.04 15.01 -6.74
C ASP A 193 -1.51 14.55 -8.11
N GLY A 194 -1.83 15.32 -9.16
CA GLY A 194 -1.43 15.03 -10.53
C GLY A 194 -2.05 13.78 -11.16
N ARG A 195 -3.03 13.15 -10.49
CA ARG A 195 -3.65 11.90 -10.96
C ARG A 195 -5.16 11.97 -11.06
N GLY A 196 -5.84 12.13 -9.95
CA GLY A 196 -7.28 12.04 -9.93
C GLY A 196 -7.94 12.55 -8.67
N GLU A 197 -9.25 12.68 -8.73
CA GLU A 197 -10.12 12.92 -7.59
C GLU A 197 -11.05 11.72 -7.42
N ILE A 198 -11.30 11.34 -6.18
CA ILE A 198 -12.25 10.30 -5.80
C ILE A 198 -13.24 10.92 -4.83
N ALA A 199 -14.52 10.95 -5.18
CA ALA A 199 -15.59 11.32 -4.26
C ALA A 199 -16.31 10.06 -3.77
N LEU A 200 -16.28 9.84 -2.46
CA LEU A 200 -16.87 8.68 -1.80
C LEU A 200 -18.39 8.87 -1.72
N GLN A 201 -19.19 8.01 -2.35
CA GLN A 201 -20.63 8.24 -2.47
C GLN A 201 -21.46 7.35 -1.56
N ALA A 202 -21.30 6.04 -1.68
CA ALA A 202 -22.16 5.08 -0.98
C ALA A 202 -21.45 3.76 -0.70
N VAL A 203 -21.93 3.06 0.31
CA VAL A 203 -21.59 1.66 0.56
C VAL A 203 -22.86 0.83 0.58
N ASN A 204 -22.84 -0.27 -0.15
CA ASN A 204 -23.95 -1.23 -0.20
C ASN A 204 -23.44 -2.65 0.06
N ILE A 205 -24.25 -3.44 0.73
CA ILE A 205 -24.06 -4.89 0.88
C ILE A 205 -25.09 -5.58 0.02
N THR A 206 -24.65 -6.43 -0.90
CA THR A 206 -25.56 -7.09 -1.86
C THR A 206 -25.01 -8.45 -2.30
N LYS A 207 -25.87 -9.33 -2.78
CA LYS A 207 -25.48 -10.59 -3.44
C LYS A 207 -25.20 -10.39 -4.94
N LYS A 208 -25.64 -9.25 -5.52
CA LYS A 208 -25.54 -8.97 -6.95
C LYS A 208 -25.23 -7.48 -7.17
N LEU A 209 -24.30 -7.19 -8.04
CA LEU A 209 -24.02 -5.85 -8.55
C LEU A 209 -24.59 -5.73 -9.95
N GLU A 210 -25.45 -4.75 -10.17
CA GLU A 210 -26.07 -4.42 -11.45
C GLU A 210 -25.87 -2.92 -11.76
N PRO A 211 -25.88 -2.52 -13.04
CA PRO A 211 -25.92 -1.10 -13.39
C PRO A 211 -27.23 -0.48 -12.88
N ALA A 212 -27.22 0.82 -12.63
CA ALA A 212 -28.40 1.48 -12.04
C ALA A 212 -29.59 1.59 -12.99
N ASN A 213 -29.35 1.65 -14.32
CA ASN A 213 -30.38 1.74 -15.35
C ASN A 213 -30.15 0.66 -16.42
N PRO A 214 -30.31 -0.64 -16.10
CA PRO A 214 -30.03 -1.70 -17.05
C PRO A 214 -30.97 -1.63 -18.25
N VAL A 215 -30.42 -1.70 -19.47
CA VAL A 215 -31.18 -1.67 -20.73
C VAL A 215 -30.77 -2.82 -21.63
N GLY A 216 -31.73 -3.65 -22.03
CA GLY A 216 -31.47 -4.80 -22.92
C GLY A 216 -30.55 -5.83 -22.26
N LEU A 217 -29.51 -6.25 -23.00
CA LEU A 217 -28.47 -7.12 -22.45
C LEU A 217 -27.45 -6.27 -21.71
N TYR A 218 -27.25 -6.56 -20.45
CA TYR A 218 -26.31 -5.87 -19.57
C TYR A 218 -25.42 -6.83 -18.77
N THR A 219 -24.28 -6.36 -18.35
CA THR A 219 -23.34 -7.08 -17.48
C THR A 219 -23.74 -6.90 -16.02
N TYR A 220 -23.77 -7.98 -15.28
CA TYR A 220 -23.91 -7.98 -13.83
C TYR A 220 -22.90 -8.94 -13.21
N TYR A 221 -22.67 -8.80 -11.92
CA TYR A 221 -21.80 -9.69 -11.13
C TYR A 221 -22.58 -10.20 -9.92
N GLN A 222 -22.40 -11.46 -9.61
CA GLN A 222 -23.03 -12.09 -8.43
C GLN A 222 -21.98 -12.86 -7.64
N VAL A 223 -22.20 -13.01 -6.34
CA VAL A 223 -21.32 -13.78 -5.47
C VAL A 223 -21.20 -15.23 -5.98
N GLN A 224 -20.00 -15.80 -5.83
CA GLN A 224 -19.74 -17.17 -6.25
C GLN A 224 -20.15 -18.20 -5.20
N ASN A 225 -20.22 -17.79 -3.91
CA ASN A 225 -20.60 -18.65 -2.80
C ASN A 225 -21.79 -18.06 -2.05
N ASP A 226 -22.79 -18.87 -1.71
CA ASP A 226 -24.01 -18.44 -1.03
C ASP A 226 -23.76 -17.77 0.33
N GLY A 227 -22.70 -18.19 1.04
CA GLY A 227 -22.25 -17.61 2.31
C GLY A 227 -21.48 -16.29 2.20
N ASN A 228 -21.31 -15.76 0.98
CA ASN A 228 -20.61 -14.49 0.73
C ASN A 228 -21.59 -13.36 0.37
N SER A 229 -21.13 -12.15 0.59
CA SER A 229 -21.75 -10.91 0.08
C SER A 229 -20.70 -10.04 -0.59
N PHE A 230 -21.13 -9.21 -1.51
CA PHE A 230 -20.37 -8.05 -1.96
C PHE A 230 -20.54 -6.90 -0.96
N VAL A 231 -19.43 -6.34 -0.50
CA VAL A 231 -19.38 -4.97 0.01
C VAL A 231 -18.96 -4.10 -1.17
N VAL A 232 -19.80 -3.14 -1.53
CA VAL A 232 -19.58 -2.27 -2.70
C VAL A 232 -19.36 -0.84 -2.25
N LEU A 233 -18.18 -0.30 -2.42
CA LEU A 233 -17.91 1.13 -2.28
C LEU A 233 -18.06 1.79 -3.65
N THR A 234 -19.09 2.60 -3.81
CA THR A 234 -19.36 3.40 -5.01
C THR A 234 -18.66 4.76 -4.89
N THR A 235 -17.92 5.13 -5.91
CA THR A 235 -17.16 6.38 -5.97
C THR A 235 -17.33 7.07 -7.32
N SER A 236 -17.44 8.40 -7.33
CA SER A 236 -17.19 9.18 -8.53
C SER A 236 -15.69 9.46 -8.62
N ILE A 237 -15.14 9.25 -9.81
CA ILE A 237 -13.73 9.51 -10.08
C ILE A 237 -13.60 10.56 -11.18
N LYS A 238 -12.49 11.31 -11.17
CA LYS A 238 -12.13 12.26 -12.22
C LYS A 238 -10.63 12.16 -12.51
N ASN A 239 -10.29 12.04 -13.79
CA ASN A 239 -8.89 12.18 -14.21
C ASN A 239 -8.50 13.66 -14.20
N ILE A 240 -7.55 14.06 -13.32
CA ILE A 240 -7.01 15.43 -13.29
C ILE A 240 -5.57 15.48 -13.82
N SER A 241 -5.06 14.39 -14.37
CA SER A 241 -3.75 14.36 -15.04
C SER A 241 -3.83 14.94 -16.45
N GLU A 242 -2.68 15.19 -17.04
CA GLU A 242 -2.55 15.66 -18.43
C GLU A 242 -2.59 14.53 -19.47
N SER A 243 -2.71 13.28 -19.03
CA SER A 243 -2.68 12.09 -19.88
C SER A 243 -3.85 11.15 -19.60
N ASP A 244 -4.12 10.27 -20.54
CA ASP A 244 -5.08 9.19 -20.38
C ASP A 244 -4.66 8.26 -19.25
N ILE A 245 -5.61 7.85 -18.41
CA ILE A 245 -5.39 6.86 -17.36
C ILE A 245 -6.43 5.75 -17.43
N THR A 246 -6.00 4.52 -17.16
CA THR A 246 -6.95 3.43 -16.95
C THR A 246 -7.68 3.65 -15.61
N ALA A 247 -8.99 3.49 -15.60
CA ALA A 247 -9.83 3.81 -14.44
C ALA A 247 -9.41 3.05 -13.17
N SER A 248 -9.01 1.78 -13.28
CA SER A 248 -8.47 1.00 -12.16
C SER A 248 -7.14 1.51 -11.61
N ASN A 249 -6.40 2.31 -12.38
CA ASN A 249 -5.11 2.84 -11.97
C ASN A 249 -5.24 4.18 -11.21
N ILE A 250 -6.44 4.68 -10.98
CA ILE A 250 -6.64 5.87 -10.16
C ILE A 250 -6.24 5.59 -8.71
N ALA A 251 -6.67 4.47 -8.15
CA ALA A 251 -6.29 4.06 -6.79
C ALA A 251 -6.51 2.57 -6.58
N VAL A 252 -5.82 2.02 -5.59
CA VAL A 252 -6.01 0.64 -5.11
C VAL A 252 -6.91 0.68 -3.87
N ALA A 253 -7.93 -0.17 -3.83
CA ALA A 253 -8.82 -0.30 -2.68
C ALA A 253 -8.75 -1.71 -2.07
N LYS A 254 -8.71 -1.80 -0.74
CA LYS A 254 -8.80 -3.05 0.02
C LYS A 254 -9.78 -2.88 1.17
N LEU A 255 -10.68 -3.85 1.37
CA LEU A 255 -11.50 -3.92 2.58
C LEU A 255 -10.63 -4.43 3.73
N VAL A 256 -10.78 -3.84 4.90
CA VAL A 256 -10.09 -4.23 6.13
C VAL A 256 -11.13 -4.52 7.19
N ASP A 257 -11.15 -5.75 7.72
CA ASP A 257 -12.05 -6.13 8.79
C ASP A 257 -11.50 -5.77 10.19
N LYS A 258 -12.30 -6.00 11.22
CA LYS A 258 -11.92 -5.75 12.63
C LYS A 258 -10.66 -6.50 13.11
N ASP A 259 -10.32 -7.60 12.46
CA ASP A 259 -9.14 -8.42 12.79
C ASP A 259 -7.94 -8.04 11.90
N SER A 260 -8.03 -6.93 11.16
CA SER A 260 -7.03 -6.42 10.21
C SER A 260 -6.79 -7.34 9.00
N ASN A 261 -7.70 -8.27 8.70
CA ASN A 261 -7.64 -9.03 7.46
C ASN A 261 -7.98 -8.12 6.28
N GLU A 262 -7.24 -8.27 5.18
CA GLU A 262 -7.44 -7.48 3.97
C GLU A 262 -7.98 -8.32 2.82
N TYR A 263 -8.93 -7.73 2.14
CA TYR A 263 -9.60 -8.31 0.97
C TYR A 263 -9.45 -7.35 -0.21
N PRO A 264 -8.88 -7.81 -1.34
CA PRO A 264 -8.69 -6.96 -2.51
C PRO A 264 -10.03 -6.64 -3.19
N ALA A 265 -10.10 -5.49 -3.88
CA ALA A 265 -11.26 -5.11 -4.68
C ALA A 265 -11.17 -5.63 -6.11
N ASN A 266 -12.27 -6.12 -6.65
CA ASN A 266 -12.53 -6.03 -8.08
C ASN A 266 -13.12 -4.65 -8.37
N SER A 267 -12.64 -3.98 -9.44
CA SER A 267 -13.05 -2.63 -9.77
C SER A 267 -13.84 -2.62 -11.08
N PHE A 268 -15.08 -2.13 -11.01
CA PHE A 268 -15.98 -2.03 -12.15
C PHE A 268 -16.32 -0.57 -12.45
N TYR A 269 -16.28 -0.21 -13.71
CA TYR A 269 -16.71 1.08 -14.22
C TYR A 269 -18.18 1.02 -14.62
N GLU A 270 -18.99 1.92 -14.14
CA GLU A 270 -20.36 2.08 -14.59
C GLU A 270 -20.38 3.12 -15.74
N LYS A 271 -20.96 2.76 -16.89
CA LYS A 271 -21.08 3.68 -18.04
C LYS A 271 -21.85 4.95 -17.66
N ASP A 272 -21.60 6.02 -18.38
CA ASP A 272 -22.17 7.35 -18.10
C ASP A 272 -23.71 7.37 -18.14
N ASP A 273 -24.32 6.54 -19.02
CA ASP A 273 -25.77 6.34 -19.10
C ASP A 273 -26.32 5.39 -18.05
N ARG A 274 -25.41 4.83 -17.22
CA ARG A 274 -25.69 3.85 -16.16
C ARG A 274 -26.37 2.57 -16.65
N SER A 275 -26.23 2.26 -17.93
CA SER A 275 -26.90 1.11 -18.59
C SER A 275 -26.12 -0.20 -18.46
N ASN A 276 -24.81 -0.14 -18.19
CA ASN A 276 -23.94 -1.31 -18.19
C ASN A 276 -22.71 -1.13 -17.30
N LEU A 277 -22.15 -2.26 -16.88
CA LEU A 277 -20.87 -2.33 -16.16
C LEU A 277 -19.77 -2.79 -17.12
N ALA A 278 -18.58 -2.24 -16.95
CA ALA A 278 -17.36 -2.65 -17.63
C ALA A 278 -16.23 -2.88 -16.63
N SER A 279 -15.19 -3.61 -17.02
CA SER A 279 -14.00 -3.71 -16.18
C SER A 279 -13.30 -2.34 -16.13
N ALA A 280 -12.99 -1.86 -14.92
CA ALA A 280 -12.20 -0.64 -14.76
C ALA A 280 -10.78 -0.78 -15.30
N SER A 281 -10.24 -2.02 -15.38
CA SER A 281 -8.90 -2.30 -15.91
C SER A 281 -8.77 -2.13 -17.44
N THR A 282 -9.89 -2.02 -18.15
CA THR A 282 -9.95 -1.80 -19.61
C THR A 282 -10.59 -0.48 -19.99
N THR A 283 -11.10 0.28 -19.01
CA THR A 283 -11.74 1.58 -19.24
C THR A 283 -10.71 2.69 -19.13
N VAL A 284 -10.61 3.53 -20.15
CA VAL A 284 -9.70 4.68 -20.20
C VAL A 284 -10.49 5.95 -19.91
N LEU A 285 -9.94 6.81 -19.08
CA LEU A 285 -10.44 8.15 -18.79
C LEU A 285 -9.47 9.17 -19.38
N THR A 286 -9.94 10.01 -20.27
CA THR A 286 -9.16 11.14 -20.83
C THR A 286 -9.01 12.26 -19.79
N PRO A 287 -8.05 13.20 -19.97
CA PRO A 287 -7.90 14.35 -19.08
C PRO A 287 -9.20 15.12 -18.87
N GLY A 288 -9.53 15.37 -17.62
CA GLY A 288 -10.77 16.05 -17.19
C GLY A 288 -12.03 15.18 -17.18
N GLN A 289 -12.00 13.98 -17.77
CA GLN A 289 -13.14 13.07 -17.76
C GLN A 289 -13.44 12.55 -16.37
N SER A 290 -14.73 12.47 -16.05
CA SER A 290 -15.26 11.86 -14.82
C SER A 290 -15.98 10.56 -15.16
N GLY A 291 -16.16 9.70 -14.15
CA GLY A 291 -16.92 8.47 -14.27
C GLY A 291 -17.22 7.88 -12.90
N MET A 292 -17.86 6.73 -12.88
CA MET A 292 -18.19 6.03 -11.64
C MET A 292 -17.45 4.71 -11.57
N ILE A 293 -16.81 4.44 -10.42
CA ILE A 293 -16.20 3.14 -10.10
C ILE A 293 -16.88 2.54 -8.88
N HIS A 294 -17.14 1.24 -8.98
CA HIS A 294 -17.51 0.39 -7.88
C HIS A 294 -16.31 -0.46 -7.47
N PHE A 295 -15.79 -0.25 -6.26
CA PHE A 295 -14.83 -1.15 -5.63
C PHE A 295 -15.63 -2.25 -4.93
N VAL A 296 -15.49 -3.49 -5.39
CA VAL A 296 -16.32 -4.62 -5.00
C VAL A 296 -15.49 -5.65 -4.27
N PHE A 297 -15.84 -5.93 -3.04
CA PHE A 297 -15.17 -6.89 -2.18
C PHE A 297 -16.10 -8.09 -1.93
N GLU A 298 -15.76 -9.27 -2.45
CA GLU A 298 -16.46 -10.49 -2.10
C GLU A 298 -15.90 -11.05 -0.80
N VAL A 299 -16.74 -11.07 0.24
CA VAL A 299 -16.35 -11.50 1.59
C VAL A 299 -17.48 -12.35 2.20
N SER A 300 -17.16 -13.11 3.26
CA SER A 300 -18.19 -13.83 4.00
C SER A 300 -19.25 -12.88 4.57
N ASP A 301 -20.49 -13.37 4.71
CA ASP A 301 -21.59 -12.58 5.28
C ASP A 301 -21.25 -12.02 6.68
N ALA A 302 -20.43 -12.74 7.45
CA ALA A 302 -19.96 -12.29 8.76
C ALA A 302 -19.04 -11.05 8.66
N VAL A 303 -18.15 -11.00 7.69
CA VAL A 303 -17.29 -9.84 7.42
C VAL A 303 -18.11 -8.71 6.82
N ALA A 304 -18.99 -9.01 5.87
CA ALA A 304 -19.83 -8.01 5.23
C ALA A 304 -20.72 -7.24 6.24
N ASN A 305 -21.21 -7.91 7.28
CA ASN A 305 -22.07 -7.31 8.31
C ASN A 305 -21.31 -6.89 9.58
N GLY A 306 -20.01 -7.18 9.68
CA GLY A 306 -19.15 -6.81 10.81
C GLY A 306 -18.56 -5.41 10.67
N GLU A 307 -17.79 -5.02 11.69
CA GLU A 307 -16.97 -3.80 11.67
C GLU A 307 -15.88 -3.90 10.59
N LYS A 308 -15.77 -2.88 9.76
CA LYS A 308 -14.85 -2.84 8.63
C LYS A 308 -14.60 -1.41 8.17
N SER A 309 -13.53 -1.25 7.40
CA SER A 309 -13.19 -0.01 6.69
C SER A 309 -12.68 -0.33 5.28
N VAL A 310 -12.56 0.67 4.42
CA VAL A 310 -11.86 0.52 3.15
C VAL A 310 -10.58 1.35 3.19
N ARG A 311 -9.46 0.70 2.91
CA ARG A 311 -8.19 1.39 2.70
C ARG A 311 -8.02 1.70 1.21
N ILE A 312 -7.80 2.98 0.90
CA ILE A 312 -7.48 3.46 -0.45
C ILE A 312 -6.02 3.88 -0.46
N THR A 313 -5.25 3.37 -1.42
CA THR A 313 -3.82 3.69 -1.57
C THR A 313 -3.53 4.25 -2.96
N TYR A 314 -2.63 5.24 -2.99
CA TYR A 314 -2.06 5.76 -4.22
C TYR A 314 -0.69 6.39 -3.93
N ASN A 315 0.36 5.94 -4.63
CA ASN A 315 1.72 6.49 -4.59
C ASN A 315 2.22 6.80 -3.16
N GLY A 316 2.06 5.83 -2.26
CA GLY A 316 2.48 5.94 -0.86
C GLY A 316 1.60 6.85 0.02
N LYS A 317 0.49 7.39 -0.49
CA LYS A 317 -0.58 7.99 0.31
C LYS A 317 -1.61 6.94 0.66
N VAL A 318 -2.06 6.93 1.90
CA VAL A 318 -3.01 5.94 2.42
C VAL A 318 -4.15 6.65 3.13
N PHE A 319 -5.37 6.27 2.78
CA PHE A 319 -6.60 6.79 3.36
C PHE A 319 -7.43 5.63 3.91
N ILE A 320 -8.02 5.81 5.09
CA ILE A 320 -9.00 4.88 5.66
C ILE A 320 -10.38 5.48 5.52
N VAL A 321 -11.25 4.80 4.80
CA VAL A 321 -12.66 5.16 4.65
C VAL A 321 -13.44 4.38 5.68
N ASN A 322 -14.02 5.08 6.66
CA ASN A 322 -14.91 4.48 7.65
C ASN A 322 -16.26 4.14 7.00
N LEU A 323 -16.76 2.91 7.20
CA LEU A 323 -18.00 2.41 6.61
C LEU A 323 -19.11 2.28 7.63
#